data_c00e3d5586e34700fbd597a435177c5c
#
_entry.id   c00e3d5586e34700fbd597a435177c5c
#
_cell.length_a   1.000
_cell.length_b   1.000
_cell.length_c   1.000
_cell.angle_alpha   90.00
_cell.angle_beta   90.00
_cell.angle_gamma   90.00
#
_symmetry.space_group_name_H-M   'P 1'
#
loop_
_entity.id
_entity.type
_entity.pdbx_description
1 polymer ?
#
loop_
_entity_poly.entity_id
_entity_poly.type
_entity_poly.pdbx_seq_one_letter_code
_entity_poly.pdbx_strand_id
1 'polypeptide(L)'
;MRLFTPLSLSIALFCAALAVFPAEAQLKIPPVKTSIKLDQQQVEITFWGTLSPQPSGSFALALTVDLGDFQEHLTPVLSAQLAKSDRCGDRLSVGRAAIAPTAPSSLLTANVNFERFGCVKAFGKQISKRLLGGRAVVEVNLTPVVEENDIALTAEVRKIDADGSLGEVLRSDSVGDSIREKISSAVESAIQKLTNLKSTLPSGIGSAVSIETVQFADGGAGRLWLTIGAEVRLTPEQLRGLVGQ
;
A
#
# COMPACT_ATOMS: atom_id res chain seq x y z
N MET A 1 -62.11 -62.79 2.44
CA MET A 1 -60.91 -63.50 2.02
C MET A 1 -60.17 -62.70 1.01
N ARG A 2 -59.06 -62.08 1.40
CA ARG A 2 -57.82 -61.87 0.60
C ARG A 2 -56.98 -60.85 1.39
N LEU A 3 -55.90 -61.36 1.94
CA LEU A 3 -54.78 -60.67 2.59
C LEU A 3 -54.08 -59.82 1.54
N PHE A 4 -53.77 -58.57 1.86
CA PHE A 4 -52.70 -57.78 1.24
C PHE A 4 -51.76 -57.25 2.30
N THR A 5 -50.57 -57.76 2.30
CA THR A 5 -49.39 -57.39 3.08
C THR A 5 -48.90 -56.01 2.67
N PRO A 6 -48.48 -55.12 3.60
CA PRO A 6 -47.68 -53.95 3.28
C PRO A 6 -46.20 -54.26 3.45
N LEU A 7 -45.53 -54.30 2.31
CA LEU A 7 -44.03 -54.37 2.27
C LEU A 7 -43.61 -53.20 1.42
N SER A 8 -43.07 -52.14 2.03
CA SER A 8 -42.16 -51.16 1.39
C SER A 8 -42.18 -49.83 2.13
N LEU A 9 -41.61 -49.77 3.35
CA LEU A 9 -41.30 -48.49 4.00
C LEU A 9 -40.00 -48.64 4.79
N SER A 10 -38.85 -48.81 4.10
CA SER A 10 -37.55 -48.92 4.76
C SER A 10 -36.35 -48.57 3.85
N ILE A 11 -36.49 -47.57 2.93
CA ILE A 11 -35.34 -47.13 2.09
C ILE A 11 -35.24 -45.61 2.01
N ALA A 12 -35.72 -44.85 2.94
CA ALA A 12 -35.64 -43.40 2.91
C ALA A 12 -34.87 -42.76 4.08
N LEU A 13 -34.03 -43.53 4.79
CA LEU A 13 -33.33 -42.95 5.97
C LEU A 13 -31.81 -43.13 5.91
N PHE A 14 -31.20 -43.15 4.73
CA PHE A 14 -29.73 -43.37 4.63
C PHE A 14 -28.98 -42.32 3.83
N CYS A 15 -29.59 -41.21 3.42
CA CYS A 15 -28.94 -40.14 2.66
C CYS A 15 -28.77 -38.81 3.36
N ALA A 16 -28.98 -38.72 4.67
CA ALA A 16 -28.87 -37.46 5.41
C ALA A 16 -27.60 -37.30 6.30
N ALA A 17 -26.59 -38.16 6.10
CA ALA A 17 -25.39 -38.19 6.94
C ALA A 17 -24.07 -37.86 6.21
N LEU A 18 -24.14 -37.10 5.11
CA LEU A 18 -22.94 -36.72 4.37
C LEU A 18 -22.98 -35.22 3.99
N ALA A 19 -22.82 -34.36 4.93
CA ALA A 19 -22.31 -32.98 4.71
C ALA A 19 -22.05 -32.25 6.05
N VAL A 20 -21.37 -32.89 6.98
CA VAL A 20 -20.61 -32.12 7.96
C VAL A 20 -19.19 -32.08 7.40
N PHE A 21 -18.97 -31.24 6.40
CA PHE A 21 -17.62 -30.76 6.13
C PHE A 21 -17.16 -30.05 7.42
N PRO A 22 -16.03 -30.45 8.02
CA PRO A 22 -15.49 -29.69 9.12
C PRO A 22 -15.29 -28.27 8.63
N ALA A 23 -15.76 -27.29 9.41
CA ALA A 23 -15.46 -25.89 9.17
C ALA A 23 -13.97 -25.79 8.89
N GLU A 24 -13.61 -25.35 7.68
CA GLU A 24 -12.24 -25.33 7.19
C GLU A 24 -11.35 -24.72 8.26
N ALA A 25 -10.33 -25.44 8.68
CA ALA A 25 -9.45 -25.03 9.75
C ALA A 25 -8.65 -23.79 9.28
N GLN A 26 -9.21 -22.61 9.53
CA GLN A 26 -8.57 -21.34 9.23
C GLN A 26 -7.44 -21.11 10.24
N LEU A 27 -6.21 -21.06 9.74
CA LEU A 27 -5.05 -20.72 10.55
C LEU A 27 -4.96 -19.20 10.71
N LYS A 28 -4.99 -18.72 11.95
CA LYS A 28 -4.80 -17.29 12.25
C LYS A 28 -3.31 -16.97 12.35
N ILE A 29 -2.88 -15.93 11.64
CA ILE A 29 -1.54 -15.35 11.77
C ILE A 29 -1.66 -14.26 12.84
N PRO A 30 -0.98 -14.43 14.00
CA PRO A 30 -1.04 -13.44 15.07
C PRO A 30 -0.38 -12.13 14.63
N PRO A 31 -0.67 -10.99 15.31
CA PRO A 31 0.00 -9.73 15.03
C PRO A 31 1.52 -9.84 15.19
N VAL A 32 2.24 -9.50 14.13
CA VAL A 32 3.72 -9.46 14.09
C VAL A 32 4.14 -8.03 13.83
N LYS A 33 5.06 -7.51 14.63
CA LYS A 33 5.64 -6.19 14.48
C LYS A 33 6.99 -6.28 13.80
N THR A 34 7.22 -5.37 12.85
CA THR A 34 8.51 -5.20 12.18
C THR A 34 8.79 -3.73 11.96
N SER A 35 10.06 -3.37 11.78
CA SER A 35 10.47 -2.00 11.50
C SER A 35 11.05 -1.90 10.10
N ILE A 36 10.63 -0.88 9.37
CA ILE A 36 11.16 -0.55 8.06
C ILE A 36 11.87 0.80 8.13
N LYS A 37 13.06 0.87 7.56
CA LYS A 37 13.81 2.12 7.47
C LYS A 37 13.44 2.84 6.17
N LEU A 38 12.78 3.99 6.30
CA LEU A 38 12.44 4.90 5.21
C LEU A 38 13.37 6.11 5.27
N ASP A 39 14.43 6.10 4.46
CA ASP A 39 15.53 7.07 4.52
C ASP A 39 16.15 7.19 5.92
N GLN A 40 15.84 8.26 6.66
CA GLN A 40 16.33 8.50 8.03
C GLN A 40 15.30 8.15 9.11
N GLN A 41 14.08 7.80 8.72
CA GLN A 41 12.98 7.46 9.62
C GLN A 41 12.89 5.94 9.78
N GLN A 42 12.67 5.49 10.99
CA GLN A 42 12.31 4.12 11.30
C GLN A 42 10.80 4.10 11.53
N VAL A 43 10.09 3.29 10.78
CA VAL A 43 8.63 3.16 10.83
C VAL A 43 8.29 1.75 11.26
N GLU A 44 7.45 1.62 12.29
CA GLU A 44 6.93 0.35 12.76
C GLU A 44 5.69 -0.02 11.94
N ILE A 45 5.64 -1.24 11.45
CA ILE A 45 4.44 -1.82 10.84
C ILE A 45 4.01 -3.06 11.60
N THR A 46 2.72 -3.25 11.75
CA THR A 46 2.15 -4.46 12.33
C THR A 46 1.32 -5.17 11.29
N PHE A 47 1.54 -6.45 11.10
CA PHE A 47 0.73 -7.26 10.19
C PHE A 47 0.14 -8.47 10.88
N TRP A 48 -1.06 -8.87 10.46
CA TRP A 48 -1.79 -10.07 10.91
C TRP A 48 -2.65 -10.58 9.78
N GLY A 49 -3.18 -11.79 9.92
CA GLY A 49 -3.99 -12.32 8.83
C GLY A 49 -4.56 -13.71 9.12
N THR A 50 -5.02 -14.32 8.04
CA THR A 50 -5.57 -15.68 8.07
C THR A 50 -5.13 -16.44 6.84
N LEU A 51 -4.92 -17.74 7.01
CA LEU A 51 -4.60 -18.69 5.97
C LEU A 51 -5.69 -19.77 5.94
N SER A 52 -6.39 -19.91 4.83
CA SER A 52 -7.50 -20.84 4.65
C SER A 52 -7.17 -21.85 3.55
N PRO A 53 -7.33 -23.15 3.75
CA PRO A 53 -7.12 -24.14 2.71
C PRO A 53 -8.13 -23.98 1.56
N GLN A 54 -7.68 -24.22 0.34
CA GLN A 54 -8.49 -24.18 -0.88
C GLN A 54 -8.69 -25.59 -1.43
N PRO A 55 -9.81 -25.85 -2.15
CA PRO A 55 -10.02 -27.16 -2.78
C PRO A 55 -8.95 -27.54 -3.80
N SER A 56 -8.23 -26.56 -4.35
CA SER A 56 -7.09 -26.73 -5.26
C SER A 56 -5.83 -27.31 -4.61
N GLY A 57 -5.81 -27.43 -3.26
CA GLY A 57 -4.60 -27.80 -2.51
C GLY A 57 -3.65 -26.63 -2.23
N SER A 58 -4.04 -25.41 -2.64
CA SER A 58 -3.39 -24.16 -2.24
C SER A 58 -4.03 -23.58 -0.97
N PHE A 59 -3.54 -22.43 -0.53
CA PHE A 59 -4.10 -21.68 0.59
C PHE A 59 -4.45 -20.26 0.15
N ALA A 60 -5.61 -19.76 0.56
CA ALA A 60 -5.93 -18.34 0.48
C ALA A 60 -5.33 -17.64 1.70
N LEU A 61 -4.51 -16.63 1.44
CA LEU A 61 -3.94 -15.73 2.45
C LEU A 61 -4.70 -14.41 2.42
N ALA A 62 -5.24 -14.01 3.56
CA ALA A 62 -5.73 -12.66 3.78
C ALA A 62 -4.83 -11.97 4.82
N LEU A 63 -4.10 -10.95 4.40
CA LEU A 63 -3.15 -10.21 5.24
C LEU A 63 -3.63 -8.78 5.42
N THR A 64 -3.51 -8.25 6.62
CA THR A 64 -3.73 -6.83 6.94
C THR A 64 -2.45 -6.25 7.50
N VAL A 65 -2.06 -5.10 7.01
CA VAL A 65 -0.88 -4.33 7.45
C VAL A 65 -1.34 -2.99 8.01
N ASP A 66 -1.00 -2.72 9.25
CA ASP A 66 -1.26 -1.44 9.91
C ASP A 66 -0.15 -0.45 9.56
N LEU A 67 -0.53 0.65 8.95
CA LEU A 67 0.34 1.74 8.52
C LEU A 67 0.17 3.01 9.38
N GLY A 68 -0.40 2.89 10.58
CA GLY A 68 -0.65 4.04 11.46
C GLY A 68 0.63 4.80 11.83
N ASP A 69 1.70 4.10 12.16
CA ASP A 69 2.99 4.74 12.46
C ASP A 69 3.60 5.43 11.21
N PHE A 70 3.40 4.87 10.01
CA PHE A 70 3.76 5.54 8.77
C PHE A 70 2.97 6.85 8.58
N GLN A 71 1.65 6.87 8.91
CA GLN A 71 0.85 8.10 8.83
C GLN A 71 1.44 9.20 9.72
N GLU A 72 1.90 8.86 10.92
CA GLU A 72 2.51 9.81 11.85
C GLU A 72 3.86 10.36 11.35
N HIS A 73 4.65 9.51 10.67
CA HIS A 73 5.97 9.86 10.14
C HIS A 73 5.96 10.34 8.68
N LEU A 74 4.79 10.51 8.06
CA LEU A 74 4.66 10.85 6.65
C LEU A 74 5.36 12.17 6.28
N THR A 75 5.20 13.21 7.11
CA THR A 75 5.83 14.53 6.85
C THR A 75 7.36 14.46 6.75
N PRO A 76 8.10 13.90 7.72
CA PRO A 76 9.55 13.78 7.61
C PRO A 76 9.99 12.85 6.48
N VAL A 77 9.24 11.78 6.18
CA VAL A 77 9.54 10.87 5.06
C VAL A 77 9.48 11.61 3.73
N LEU A 78 8.38 12.31 3.45
CA LEU A 78 8.23 13.10 2.22
C LEU A 78 9.21 14.26 2.15
N SER A 79 9.51 14.93 3.27
CA SER A 79 10.49 16.00 3.32
C SER A 79 11.88 15.52 2.94
N ALA A 80 12.30 14.34 3.38
CA ALA A 80 13.59 13.75 3.04
C ALA A 80 13.71 13.43 1.54
N GLN A 81 12.62 12.97 0.91
CA GLN A 81 12.59 12.66 -0.52
C GLN A 81 12.64 13.93 -1.39
N LEU A 82 11.89 14.96 -1.01
CA LEU A 82 11.80 16.21 -1.78
C LEU A 82 12.99 17.15 -1.55
N ALA A 83 13.71 17.03 -0.44
CA ALA A 83 14.88 17.86 -0.13
C ALA A 83 16.09 17.63 -1.05
N LYS A 84 16.09 16.61 -1.89
CA LYS A 84 17.18 16.24 -2.83
C LYS A 84 17.25 17.16 -4.06
N SER A 85 16.86 18.43 -3.94
CA SER A 85 16.83 19.36 -5.06
C SER A 85 18.18 20.07 -5.26
N ASP A 86 18.55 20.29 -6.51
CA ASP A 86 19.73 21.05 -6.90
C ASP A 86 19.65 22.53 -6.49
N ARG A 87 20.80 23.20 -6.45
CA ARG A 87 20.85 24.65 -6.16
C ARG A 87 20.15 25.51 -7.21
N CYS A 88 19.89 24.95 -8.39
CA CYS A 88 19.26 25.59 -9.54
C CYS A 88 18.02 24.82 -9.95
N GLY A 89 17.00 25.55 -10.43
CA GLY A 89 15.73 24.94 -10.83
C GLY A 89 14.69 24.94 -9.70
N ASP A 90 13.83 23.95 -9.71
CA ASP A 90 12.69 23.87 -8.81
C ASP A 90 13.06 23.18 -7.51
N ARG A 91 12.72 23.82 -6.40
CA ARG A 91 12.82 23.24 -5.05
C ARG A 91 11.44 23.05 -4.48
N LEU A 92 11.21 21.86 -3.97
CA LEU A 92 10.00 21.50 -3.24
C LEU A 92 10.40 21.17 -1.80
N SER A 93 9.62 21.65 -0.85
CA SER A 93 9.72 21.23 0.55
C SER A 93 8.32 21.02 1.13
N VAL A 94 8.18 20.02 2.01
CA VAL A 94 6.92 19.68 2.66
C VAL A 94 6.90 20.31 4.04
N GLY A 95 5.87 21.12 4.31
CA GLY A 95 5.62 21.67 5.64
C GLY A 95 4.84 20.71 6.52
N ARG A 96 3.76 20.15 5.99
CA ARG A 96 2.90 19.15 6.66
C ARG A 96 2.30 18.22 5.61
N ALA A 97 2.26 16.95 5.92
CA ALA A 97 1.54 15.96 5.13
C ALA A 97 0.66 15.08 6.02
N ALA A 98 -0.46 14.67 5.49
CA ALA A 98 -1.39 13.73 6.12
C ALA A 98 -1.94 12.79 5.05
N ILE A 99 -2.21 11.55 5.42
CA ILE A 99 -2.82 10.55 4.54
C ILE A 99 -4.03 9.97 5.26
N ALA A 100 -5.15 9.86 4.55
CA ALA A 100 -6.40 9.30 5.05
C ALA A 100 -6.89 8.17 4.14
N PRO A 101 -7.43 7.08 4.70
CA PRO A 101 -8.01 6.01 3.91
C PRO A 101 -9.28 6.50 3.18
N THR A 102 -9.38 6.16 1.90
CA THR A 102 -10.56 6.41 1.03
C THR A 102 -10.79 5.17 0.17
N ALA A 103 -11.00 4.02 0.83
CA ALA A 103 -11.03 2.69 0.22
C ALA A 103 -11.65 2.66 -1.20
N PRO A 104 -11.02 1.94 -2.14
CA PRO A 104 -9.83 1.09 -2.07
C PRO A 104 -8.50 1.86 -2.13
N SER A 105 -8.53 3.18 -2.22
CA SER A 105 -7.40 4.11 -2.30
C SER A 105 -7.16 4.83 -0.98
N SER A 106 -6.22 5.77 -0.96
CA SER A 106 -6.03 6.74 0.12
C SER A 106 -5.80 8.14 -0.45
N LEU A 107 -6.14 9.15 0.32
CA LEU A 107 -5.93 10.55 -0.04
C LEU A 107 -4.79 11.14 0.79
N LEU A 108 -3.70 11.46 0.12
CA LEU A 108 -2.59 12.23 0.66
C LEU A 108 -2.88 13.72 0.47
N THR A 109 -2.81 14.50 1.54
CA THR A 109 -2.85 15.97 1.50
C THR A 109 -1.54 16.53 2.04
N ALA A 110 -0.86 17.37 1.27
CA ALA A 110 0.42 17.96 1.66
C ALA A 110 0.45 19.48 1.45
N ASN A 111 0.97 20.19 2.45
CA ASN A 111 1.36 21.60 2.31
C ASN A 111 2.78 21.63 1.76
N VAL A 112 2.93 22.15 0.53
CA VAL A 112 4.20 22.18 -0.19
C VAL A 112 4.63 23.64 -0.37
N ASN A 113 5.90 23.92 -0.05
CA ASN A 113 6.53 25.17 -0.46
C ASN A 113 7.29 24.91 -1.76
N PHE A 114 7.02 25.74 -2.74
CA PHE A 114 7.68 25.75 -4.05
C PHE A 114 8.57 26.96 -4.18
N GLU A 115 9.77 26.77 -4.71
CA GLU A 115 10.70 27.82 -5.08
C GLU A 115 11.38 27.48 -6.41
N ARG A 116 11.46 28.44 -7.30
CA ARG A 116 12.22 28.32 -8.56
C ARG A 116 13.42 29.24 -8.54
N PHE A 117 14.58 28.71 -8.77
CA PHE A 117 15.85 29.43 -8.86
C PHE A 117 16.39 29.43 -10.30
N GLY A 118 16.62 30.62 -10.82
CA GLY A 118 17.44 30.80 -12.03
C GLY A 118 18.92 30.85 -11.66
N CYS A 119 19.77 30.25 -12.50
CA CYS A 119 21.22 30.25 -12.29
C CYS A 119 21.94 30.84 -13.49
N VAL A 120 22.90 31.72 -13.19
CA VAL A 120 23.80 32.31 -14.17
C VAL A 120 25.25 32.06 -13.74
N LYS A 121 26.09 31.64 -14.67
CA LYS A 121 27.55 31.59 -14.45
C LYS A 121 28.13 32.96 -14.78
N ALA A 122 28.66 33.66 -13.76
CA ALA A 122 29.37 34.92 -13.94
C ALA A 122 30.70 34.86 -13.20
N PHE A 123 31.77 35.27 -13.84
CA PHE A 123 33.15 35.29 -13.27
C PHE A 123 33.58 33.95 -12.64
N GLY A 124 33.25 32.84 -13.29
CA GLY A 124 33.59 31.49 -12.81
C GLY A 124 32.80 31.01 -11.59
N LYS A 125 31.84 31.82 -11.07
CA LYS A 125 30.95 31.47 -9.96
C LYS A 125 29.53 31.29 -10.47
N GLN A 126 28.82 30.33 -9.88
CA GLN A 126 27.40 30.14 -10.12
C GLN A 126 26.60 31.01 -9.15
N ILE A 127 25.83 31.94 -9.70
CA ILE A 127 24.93 32.82 -8.95
C ILE A 127 23.53 32.30 -9.14
N SER A 128 22.84 31.98 -8.04
CA SER A 128 21.44 31.60 -8.06
C SER A 128 20.55 32.76 -7.57
N LYS A 129 19.46 33.03 -8.27
CA LYS A 129 18.46 34.03 -7.89
C LYS A 129 17.09 33.35 -7.85
N ARG A 130 16.36 33.57 -6.77
CA ARG A 130 14.97 33.12 -6.66
C ARG A 130 14.11 33.90 -7.64
N LEU A 131 13.43 33.21 -8.54
CA LEU A 131 12.55 33.78 -9.57
C LEU A 131 11.10 33.76 -9.14
N LEU A 132 10.69 32.65 -8.48
CA LEU A 132 9.31 32.42 -8.08
C LEU A 132 9.31 31.61 -6.76
N GLY A 133 8.28 31.79 -5.97
CA GLY A 133 8.02 30.94 -4.81
C GLY A 133 6.66 31.20 -4.21
N GLY A 134 6.15 30.19 -3.56
CA GLY A 134 4.83 30.22 -2.94
C GLY A 134 4.51 28.94 -2.19
N ARG A 135 3.30 28.90 -1.66
CA ARG A 135 2.76 27.72 -0.98
C ARG A 135 1.62 27.14 -1.79
N ALA A 136 1.50 25.83 -1.74
CA ALA A 136 0.39 25.11 -2.33
C ALA A 136 -0.09 24.02 -1.39
N VAL A 137 -1.37 23.71 -1.44
CA VAL A 137 -1.94 22.47 -0.91
C VAL A 137 -2.10 21.51 -2.07
N VAL A 138 -1.52 20.34 -1.94
CA VAL A 138 -1.55 19.28 -2.97
C VAL A 138 -2.33 18.10 -2.43
N GLU A 139 -3.28 17.62 -3.22
CA GLU A 139 -4.02 16.38 -2.97
C GLU A 139 -3.61 15.32 -3.98
N VAL A 140 -3.17 14.18 -3.49
CA VAL A 140 -2.73 13.03 -4.29
C VAL A 140 -3.56 11.82 -3.92
N ASN A 141 -4.19 11.21 -4.91
CA ASN A 141 -4.83 9.92 -4.76
C ASN A 141 -3.77 8.82 -4.90
N LEU A 142 -3.70 7.92 -3.91
CA LEU A 142 -2.78 6.81 -3.88
C LEU A 142 -3.57 5.52 -4.01
N THR A 143 -3.27 4.73 -5.03
CA THR A 143 -3.96 3.47 -5.29
C THR A 143 -2.93 2.35 -5.35
N PRO A 144 -3.00 1.36 -4.44
CA PRO A 144 -2.15 0.18 -4.55
C PRO A 144 -2.66 -0.72 -5.68
N VAL A 145 -1.73 -1.27 -6.44
CA VAL A 145 -2.00 -2.17 -7.57
C VAL A 145 -1.09 -3.38 -7.51
N VAL A 146 -1.52 -4.48 -8.10
CA VAL A 146 -0.67 -5.67 -8.24
C VAL A 146 -0.02 -5.62 -9.61
N GLU A 147 1.31 -5.54 -9.65
CA GLU A 147 2.12 -5.55 -10.88
C GLU A 147 3.19 -6.63 -10.77
N GLU A 148 3.24 -7.54 -11.76
CA GLU A 148 4.22 -8.63 -11.81
C GLU A 148 4.34 -9.44 -10.50
N ASN A 149 3.20 -9.65 -9.83
CA ASN A 149 3.11 -10.32 -8.53
C ASN A 149 3.78 -9.57 -7.37
N ASP A 150 4.01 -8.27 -7.52
CA ASP A 150 4.44 -7.34 -6.46
C ASP A 150 3.39 -6.27 -6.22
N ILE A 151 3.49 -5.56 -5.11
CA ILE A 151 2.62 -4.44 -4.80
C ILE A 151 3.31 -3.17 -5.28
N ALA A 152 2.72 -2.53 -6.28
CA ALA A 152 3.08 -1.19 -6.72
C ALA A 152 2.09 -0.17 -6.18
N LEU A 153 2.46 1.10 -6.23
CA LEU A 153 1.60 2.20 -5.86
C LEU A 153 1.56 3.22 -6.99
N THR A 154 0.36 3.56 -7.44
CA THR A 154 0.15 4.67 -8.36
C THR A 154 -0.24 5.91 -7.58
N ALA A 155 0.36 7.05 -7.93
CA ALA A 155 0.09 8.35 -7.34
C ALA A 155 -0.46 9.31 -8.39
N GLU A 156 -1.70 9.73 -8.22
CA GLU A 156 -2.36 10.68 -9.10
C GLU A 156 -2.62 12.01 -8.36
N VAL A 157 -2.03 13.10 -8.85
CA VAL A 157 -2.29 14.43 -8.31
C VAL A 157 -3.69 14.90 -8.72
N ARG A 158 -4.63 14.92 -7.78
CA ARG A 158 -6.03 15.34 -7.98
C ARG A 158 -6.20 16.84 -8.02
N LYS A 159 -5.49 17.52 -7.12
CA LYS A 159 -5.67 18.96 -6.93
C LYS A 159 -4.35 19.62 -6.50
N ILE A 160 -4.07 20.79 -7.05
CA ILE A 160 -3.06 21.70 -6.54
C ILE A 160 -3.77 23.04 -6.32
N ASP A 161 -3.86 23.45 -5.07
CA ASP A 161 -4.45 24.73 -4.66
C ASP A 161 -3.33 25.66 -4.21
N ALA A 162 -3.11 26.72 -4.98
CA ALA A 162 -2.05 27.69 -4.73
C ALA A 162 -2.52 29.10 -5.03
N ASP A 163 -2.10 30.02 -4.19
CA ASP A 163 -2.47 31.43 -4.28
C ASP A 163 -1.51 32.24 -5.18
N GLY A 164 -2.03 33.35 -5.72
CA GLY A 164 -1.26 34.35 -6.43
C GLY A 164 -0.57 33.88 -7.69
N SER A 165 0.62 34.39 -7.94
CA SER A 165 1.42 34.10 -9.14
C SER A 165 1.82 32.62 -9.27
N LEU A 166 1.96 31.92 -8.15
CA LEU A 166 2.22 30.48 -8.18
C LEU A 166 1.02 29.70 -8.75
N GLY A 167 -0.21 30.08 -8.37
CA GLY A 167 -1.43 29.47 -8.91
C GLY A 167 -1.57 29.66 -10.41
N GLU A 168 -1.15 30.78 -10.95
CA GLU A 168 -1.14 31.05 -12.40
C GLU A 168 -0.12 30.17 -13.13
N VAL A 169 1.09 30.05 -12.56
CA VAL A 169 2.17 29.22 -13.14
C VAL A 169 1.81 27.73 -13.08
N LEU A 170 1.18 27.26 -12.01
CA LEU A 170 0.77 25.86 -11.87
C LEU A 170 -0.41 25.48 -12.78
N ARG A 171 -1.18 26.46 -13.22
CA ARG A 171 -2.22 26.28 -14.26
C ARG A 171 -1.66 26.26 -15.67
N SER A 172 -0.41 26.71 -15.87
CA SER A 172 0.27 26.58 -17.16
C SER A 172 0.73 25.15 -17.37
N ASP A 173 0.39 24.55 -18.51
CA ASP A 173 0.50 23.10 -18.78
C ASP A 173 1.92 22.53 -18.53
N SER A 174 2.97 23.23 -18.97
CA SER A 174 4.34 22.70 -18.90
C SER A 174 4.98 22.68 -17.50
N VAL A 175 4.67 23.69 -16.68
CA VAL A 175 5.23 23.78 -15.31
C VAL A 175 4.40 22.98 -14.33
N GLY A 176 3.07 23.05 -14.49
CA GLY A 176 2.16 22.26 -13.68
C GLY A 176 2.41 20.77 -13.79
N ASP A 177 2.61 20.26 -14.99
CA ASP A 177 2.88 18.84 -15.26
C ASP A 177 4.21 18.38 -14.66
N SER A 178 5.29 19.17 -14.83
CA SER A 178 6.59 18.85 -14.20
C SER A 178 6.52 18.77 -12.67
N ILE A 179 5.70 19.61 -12.04
CA ILE A 179 5.52 19.60 -10.58
C ILE A 179 4.68 18.41 -10.15
N ARG A 180 3.62 18.09 -10.89
CA ARG A 180 2.80 16.88 -10.64
C ARG A 180 3.64 15.63 -10.72
N GLU A 181 4.44 15.48 -11.77
CA GLU A 181 5.35 14.33 -11.98
C GLU A 181 6.35 14.20 -10.82
N LYS A 182 7.00 15.29 -10.40
CA LYS A 182 7.94 15.28 -9.26
C LYS A 182 7.27 14.88 -7.96
N ILE A 183 6.06 15.34 -7.71
CA ILE A 183 5.30 14.99 -6.50
C ILE A 183 4.91 13.52 -6.56
N SER A 184 4.34 13.05 -7.67
CA SER A 184 3.97 11.65 -7.85
C SER A 184 5.16 10.72 -7.64
N SER A 185 6.27 10.96 -8.34
CA SER A 185 7.50 10.17 -8.21
C SER A 185 8.08 10.18 -6.80
N ALA A 186 8.05 11.31 -6.09
CA ALA A 186 8.54 11.38 -4.72
C ALA A 186 7.66 10.58 -3.76
N VAL A 187 6.35 10.64 -3.94
CA VAL A 187 5.38 9.87 -3.14
C VAL A 187 5.49 8.38 -3.43
N GLU A 188 5.52 7.99 -4.71
CA GLU A 188 5.73 6.60 -5.13
C GLU A 188 7.03 6.03 -4.54
N SER A 189 8.13 6.76 -4.68
CA SER A 189 9.43 6.35 -4.14
C SER A 189 9.44 6.22 -2.61
N ALA A 190 8.71 7.08 -1.91
CA ALA A 190 8.60 7.02 -0.45
C ALA A 190 7.86 5.76 0.02
N ILE A 191 6.81 5.37 -0.70
CA ILE A 191 5.90 4.30 -0.30
C ILE A 191 6.30 2.95 -0.90
N GLN A 192 6.98 2.92 -2.05
CA GLN A 192 7.44 1.68 -2.66
C GLN A 192 8.33 0.83 -1.74
N LYS A 193 9.05 1.47 -0.82
CA LYS A 193 9.81 0.77 0.21
C LYS A 193 8.92 0.07 1.24
N LEU A 194 7.69 0.54 1.45
CA LEU A 194 6.70 -0.09 2.34
C LEU A 194 6.04 -1.32 1.71
N THR A 195 5.95 -1.35 0.37
CA THR A 195 5.25 -2.42 -0.36
C THR A 195 6.13 -3.62 -0.64
N ASN A 196 7.44 -3.54 -0.40
CA ASN A 196 8.36 -4.68 -0.57
C ASN A 196 8.22 -5.70 0.58
N LEU A 197 6.98 -6.15 0.82
CA LEU A 197 6.63 -7.10 1.88
C LEU A 197 7.21 -8.49 1.64
N LYS A 198 7.48 -8.86 0.38
CA LYS A 198 8.08 -10.16 0.06
C LYS A 198 9.46 -10.33 0.69
N SER A 199 10.22 -9.25 0.83
CA SER A 199 11.53 -9.29 1.48
C SER A 199 11.45 -9.50 3.00
N THR A 200 10.29 -9.26 3.61
CA THR A 200 10.05 -9.48 5.05
C THR A 200 9.49 -10.85 5.36
N LEU A 201 9.03 -11.60 4.34
CA LEU A 201 8.58 -12.98 4.51
C LEU A 201 9.78 -13.92 4.70
N PRO A 202 9.62 -15.00 5.50
CA PRO A 202 10.66 -16.02 5.66
C PRO A 202 11.16 -16.52 4.30
N SER A 203 12.46 -16.74 4.20
CA SER A 203 13.11 -17.21 2.96
C SER A 203 12.44 -18.52 2.46
N GLY A 204 12.02 -18.53 1.19
CA GLY A 204 11.34 -19.65 0.54
C GLY A 204 9.82 -19.53 0.49
N ILE A 205 9.16 -18.66 1.28
CA ILE A 205 7.72 -18.44 1.20
C ILE A 205 7.40 -17.39 0.13
N GLY A 206 8.24 -16.38 -0.05
CA GLY A 206 7.99 -15.30 -0.98
C GLY A 206 7.75 -15.74 -2.44
N SER A 207 8.41 -16.80 -2.91
CA SER A 207 8.22 -17.40 -4.25
C SER A 207 6.94 -18.23 -4.37
N ALA A 208 6.37 -18.68 -3.24
CA ALA A 208 5.16 -19.47 -3.18
C ALA A 208 3.88 -18.63 -3.09
N VAL A 209 4.02 -17.29 -2.95
CA VAL A 209 2.91 -16.35 -2.80
C VAL A 209 2.59 -15.70 -4.14
N SER A 210 1.33 -15.78 -4.54
CA SER A 210 0.77 -15.05 -5.69
C SER A 210 -0.23 -14.01 -5.18
N ILE A 211 0.12 -12.74 -5.29
CA ILE A 211 -0.75 -11.64 -4.86
C ILE A 211 -1.87 -11.46 -5.88
N GLU A 212 -3.12 -11.47 -5.41
CA GLU A 212 -4.31 -11.34 -6.25
C GLU A 212 -4.98 -9.97 -6.10
N THR A 213 -5.03 -9.48 -4.87
CA THR A 213 -5.70 -8.21 -4.56
C THR A 213 -4.89 -7.42 -3.55
N VAL A 214 -4.96 -6.09 -3.69
CA VAL A 214 -4.38 -5.15 -2.73
C VAL A 214 -5.24 -3.90 -2.69
N GLN A 215 -5.51 -3.38 -1.48
CA GLN A 215 -6.28 -2.15 -1.33
C GLN A 215 -5.99 -1.49 0.02
N PHE A 216 -6.18 -0.18 0.06
CA PHE A 216 -6.24 0.54 1.33
C PHE A 216 -7.61 0.38 1.98
N ALA A 217 -7.63 0.39 3.31
CA ALA A 217 -8.84 0.30 4.11
C ALA A 217 -8.75 1.21 5.35
N ASP A 218 -9.91 1.58 5.90
CA ASP A 218 -9.97 2.28 7.19
C ASP A 218 -9.99 1.25 8.33
N GLY A 219 -8.94 1.28 9.14
CA GLY A 219 -8.83 0.46 10.35
C GLY A 219 -9.62 0.99 11.56
N GLY A 220 -10.40 2.04 11.34
CA GLY A 220 -11.13 2.78 12.36
C GLY A 220 -10.44 4.09 12.75
N ALA A 221 -11.25 5.13 12.94
CA ALA A 221 -10.80 6.49 13.28
C ALA A 221 -9.77 7.09 12.28
N GLY A 222 -9.85 6.71 10.99
CA GLY A 222 -8.96 7.20 9.95
C GLY A 222 -7.58 6.53 9.93
N ARG A 223 -7.40 5.41 10.64
CA ARG A 223 -6.17 4.63 10.64
C ARG A 223 -6.00 3.89 9.31
N LEU A 224 -4.87 4.10 8.66
CA LEU A 224 -4.60 3.51 7.36
C LEU A 224 -4.17 2.05 7.49
N TRP A 225 -4.93 1.15 6.87
CA TRP A 225 -4.58 -0.24 6.69
C TRP A 225 -4.33 -0.55 5.22
N LEU A 226 -3.44 -1.50 4.94
CA LEU A 226 -3.28 -2.13 3.64
C LEU A 226 -3.76 -3.58 3.77
N THR A 227 -4.75 -3.97 2.97
CA THR A 227 -5.25 -5.35 2.91
C THR A 227 -4.77 -6.02 1.64
N ILE A 228 -4.31 -7.26 1.77
CA ILE A 228 -3.70 -8.05 0.69
C ILE A 228 -4.38 -9.40 0.67
N GLY A 229 -4.90 -9.79 -0.49
CA GLY A 229 -5.35 -11.14 -0.79
C GLY A 229 -4.35 -11.83 -1.69
N ALA A 230 -3.97 -13.07 -1.35
CA ALA A 230 -3.00 -13.83 -2.10
C ALA A 230 -3.31 -15.34 -2.08
N GLU A 231 -2.89 -16.04 -3.11
CA GLU A 231 -2.80 -17.50 -3.12
C GLU A 231 -1.40 -17.93 -2.69
N VAL A 232 -1.32 -18.94 -1.83
CA VAL A 232 -0.06 -19.52 -1.36
C VAL A 232 -0.01 -20.99 -1.72
N ARG A 233 1.03 -21.41 -2.46
CA ARG A 233 1.27 -22.80 -2.86
C ARG A 233 2.50 -23.31 -2.13
N LEU A 234 2.28 -24.01 -1.02
CA LEU A 234 3.35 -24.56 -0.19
C LEU A 234 3.63 -26.01 -0.57
N THR A 235 4.91 -26.35 -0.67
CA THR A 235 5.32 -27.77 -0.76
C THR A 235 5.14 -28.44 0.60
N PRO A 236 5.01 -29.78 0.64
CA PRO A 236 4.94 -30.53 1.91
C PRO A 236 6.13 -30.29 2.84
N GLU A 237 7.30 -29.98 2.28
CA GLU A 237 8.50 -29.65 3.05
C GLU A 237 8.41 -28.25 3.67
N GLN A 238 7.90 -27.26 2.93
CA GLN A 238 7.66 -25.91 3.44
C GLN A 238 6.60 -25.90 4.54
N LEU A 239 5.52 -26.69 4.38
CA LEU A 239 4.50 -26.87 5.42
C LEU A 239 5.09 -27.46 6.71
N ARG A 240 5.93 -28.49 6.60
CA ARG A 240 6.60 -29.09 7.77
C ARG A 240 7.51 -28.09 8.49
N GLY A 241 8.21 -27.23 7.75
CA GLY A 241 9.06 -26.18 8.32
C GLY A 241 8.29 -25.10 9.07
N LEU A 242 7.02 -24.82 8.71
CA LEU A 242 6.16 -23.84 9.39
C LEU A 242 5.51 -24.39 10.68
N VAL A 243 5.23 -25.68 10.73
CA VAL A 243 4.56 -26.34 11.87
C VAL A 243 5.56 -26.80 12.94
N GLY A 244 6.85 -26.91 12.59
CA GLY A 244 7.92 -27.41 13.45
C GLY A 244 8.72 -26.32 14.22
N GLN A 245 8.26 -25.05 14.18
CA GLN A 245 8.77 -23.96 15.02
C GLN A 245 7.75 -23.60 16.09
#